data_4766f68521db18e6c7bc2acba0e84483
#
_entry.id   4766f68521db18e6c7bc2acba0e84483
#
_cell.length_a   1.000
_cell.length_b   1.000
_cell.length_c   1.000
_cell.angle_alpha   90.00
_cell.angle_beta   90.00
_cell.angle_gamma   90.00
#
_symmetry.space_group_name_H-M   'P 1'
#
loop_
_entity.id
_entity.type
_entity.pdbx_description
1 polymer ?
#
loop_
_entity_poly.entity_id
_entity_poly.type
_entity_poly.pdbx_seq_one_letter_code
_entity_poly.pdbx_strand_id
1 'polypeptide(L)'
;QFVKYVADILENPDYILEANKPNTGVILKEIEENGEKFKVILRVKVESDPAEYRNSILSFWQIGETTWKKNVKNKKILYKRE
;
A
#
# COMPACT_ATOMS: atom_id res chain seq x y z
N GLN A 1 -6.77 1.65 16.83
CA GLN A 1 -5.37 1.69 16.49
C GLN A 1 -5.08 1.05 15.15
N PHE A 2 -4.37 1.77 14.33
CA PHE A 2 -4.07 1.26 12.99
C PHE A 2 -2.89 0.29 12.98
N VAL A 3 -2.08 0.30 14.04
CA VAL A 3 -0.89 -0.55 14.11
C VAL A 3 -1.25 -2.02 13.96
N LYS A 4 -2.36 -2.44 14.53
CA LYS A 4 -2.74 -3.85 14.45
C LYS A 4 -3.09 -4.31 13.04
N TYR A 5 -3.36 -3.37 12.14
CA TYR A 5 -3.70 -3.73 10.76
C TYR A 5 -2.50 -3.74 9.83
N VAL A 6 -1.36 -3.21 10.26
CA VAL A 6 -0.21 -3.05 9.36
C VAL A 6 0.27 -4.38 8.81
N ALA A 7 0.41 -5.37 9.67
CA ALA A 7 0.88 -6.70 9.23
C ALA A 7 -0.09 -7.30 8.20
N ASP A 8 -1.39 -7.22 8.48
CA ASP A 8 -2.39 -7.75 7.56
C ASP A 8 -2.35 -7.02 6.22
N ILE A 9 -2.19 -5.70 6.25
CA ILE A 9 -2.13 -4.90 5.03
C ILE A 9 -0.93 -5.32 4.18
N LEU A 10 0.22 -5.52 4.81
CA LEU A 10 1.43 -5.86 4.08
C LEU A 10 1.44 -7.30 3.60
N GLU A 11 0.81 -8.21 4.34
CA GLU A 11 0.80 -9.62 3.99
C GLU A 11 -0.32 -10.00 3.03
N ASN A 12 -1.45 -9.30 3.12
CA ASN A 12 -2.64 -9.64 2.34
C ASN A 12 -3.24 -8.40 1.68
N PRO A 13 -2.47 -7.70 0.83
CA PRO A 13 -3.01 -6.49 0.19
C PRO A 13 -4.11 -6.84 -0.79
N ASP A 14 -5.08 -5.94 -0.94
CA ASP A 14 -6.09 -6.10 -1.98
C ASP A 14 -5.55 -5.62 -3.33
N TYR A 15 -4.79 -4.53 -3.32
CA TYR A 15 -4.16 -3.98 -4.52
C TYR A 15 -2.75 -3.53 -4.20
N ILE A 16 -1.86 -3.72 -5.16
CA ILE A 16 -0.55 -3.06 -5.17
C ILE A 16 -0.50 -2.27 -6.46
N LEU A 17 -0.32 -0.97 -6.34
CA LEU A 17 -0.36 -0.06 -7.47
C LEU A 17 0.99 0.62 -7.64
N GLU A 18 1.28 1.01 -8.88
CA GLU A 18 2.49 1.75 -9.18
C GLU A 18 2.36 3.18 -8.67
N ALA A 19 3.38 3.67 -7.96
CA ALA A 19 3.39 5.04 -7.48
C ALA A 19 4.16 5.91 -8.47
N ASN A 20 4.06 7.23 -8.27
CA ASN A 20 4.72 8.18 -9.16
C ASN A 20 6.22 8.20 -8.97
N LYS A 21 6.71 7.82 -7.80
CA LYS A 21 8.14 7.84 -7.50
C LYS A 21 8.75 6.46 -7.74
N PRO A 22 10.00 6.40 -8.21
CA PRO A 22 10.66 5.11 -8.41
C PRO A 22 10.77 4.33 -7.10
N ASN A 23 10.70 3.01 -7.21
CA ASN A 23 10.87 2.09 -6.08
C ASN A 23 9.85 2.33 -4.98
N THR A 24 8.69 2.84 -5.35
CA THR A 24 7.63 3.15 -4.41
C THR A 24 6.35 2.46 -4.88
N GLY A 25 5.64 1.83 -3.97
CA GLY A 25 4.37 1.19 -4.27
C GLY A 25 3.26 1.73 -3.40
N VAL A 26 2.05 1.66 -3.90
CA VAL A 26 0.86 2.01 -3.15
C VAL A 26 0.12 0.72 -2.86
N ILE A 27 -0.15 0.46 -1.59
CA ILE A 27 -0.89 -0.72 -1.17
C ILE A 27 -2.25 -0.28 -0.68
N LEU A 28 -3.30 -0.90 -1.21
CA LEU A 28 -4.66 -0.66 -0.77
C LEU A 28 -5.21 -1.90 -0.11
N LYS A 29 -5.87 -1.72 1.01
CA LYS A 29 -6.45 -2.83 1.76
C LYS A 29 -7.76 -2.42 2.39
N GLU A 30 -8.78 -3.24 2.23
CA GLU A 30 -10.04 -3.10 2.94
C GLU A 30 -10.09 -4.16 4.04
N ILE A 31 -10.28 -3.73 5.27
CA ILE A 31 -10.38 -4.66 6.40
C ILE A 31 -11.76 -5.28 6.39
N GLU A 32 -11.83 -6.58 6.22
CA GLU A 32 -13.11 -7.28 6.09
C GLU A 32 -13.99 -7.11 7.31
N GLU A 33 -13.37 -7.07 8.46
CA GLU A 33 -14.08 -7.02 9.73
C GLU A 33 -15.01 -5.81 9.83
N ASN A 34 -14.56 -4.66 9.34
CA ASN A 34 -15.31 -3.42 9.52
C ASN A 34 -15.42 -2.58 8.25
N GLY A 35 -14.88 -3.05 7.15
CA GLY A 35 -14.98 -2.32 5.88
C GLY A 35 -14.10 -1.09 5.77
N GLU A 36 -13.21 -0.86 6.74
CA GLU A 36 -12.31 0.28 6.68
C GLU A 36 -11.25 0.08 5.61
N LYS A 37 -10.97 1.15 4.88
CA LYS A 37 -10.03 1.12 3.77
C LYS A 37 -8.78 1.91 4.11
N PHE A 38 -7.62 1.34 3.79
CA PHE A 38 -6.33 1.96 4.10
C PHE A 38 -5.46 2.05 2.87
N LYS A 39 -4.63 3.08 2.87
CA LYS A 39 -3.63 3.30 1.83
C LYS A 39 -2.27 3.40 2.48
N VAL A 40 -1.32 2.62 1.97
CA VAL A 40 0.05 2.61 2.47
C VAL A 40 0.97 2.94 1.31
N ILE A 41 1.86 3.89 1.49
CA ILE A 41 2.91 4.17 0.52
C ILE A 41 4.18 3.56 1.06
N LEU A 42 4.75 2.64 0.29
CA LEU A 42 5.90 1.86 0.71
C LEU A 42 7.06 2.12 -0.23
N ARG A 43 8.24 2.39 0.33
CA ARG A 43 9.46 2.45 -0.47
C ARG A 43 10.16 1.11 -0.35
N VAL A 44 10.48 0.53 -1.49
CA VAL A 44 11.09 -0.80 -1.57
C VAL A 44 12.59 -0.64 -1.70
N LYS A 45 13.35 -1.40 -0.92
CA LYS A 45 14.79 -1.43 -1.05
C LYS A 45 15.18 -1.98 -2.42
N VAL A 46 16.17 -1.36 -3.05
CA VAL A 46 16.71 -1.84 -4.31
C VAL A 46 18.20 -2.12 -4.14
N GLU A 47 18.78 -2.76 -5.16
CA GLU A 47 20.16 -3.21 -5.10
C GLU A 47 21.16 -2.08 -4.85
N SER A 48 20.89 -0.91 -5.37
CA SER A 48 21.79 0.23 -5.23
C SER A 48 21.75 0.88 -3.85
N ASP A 49 20.79 0.49 -3.00
CA ASP A 49 20.70 1.05 -1.66
C ASP A 49 21.76 0.47 -0.76
N PRO A 50 22.16 1.22 0.30
CA PRO A 50 23.10 0.67 1.29
C PRO A 50 22.61 -0.63 1.90
N ALA A 51 23.53 -1.48 2.32
CA ALA A 51 23.19 -2.79 2.84
C ALA A 51 22.26 -2.73 4.06
N GLU A 52 22.41 -1.70 4.88
CA GLU A 52 21.58 -1.55 6.09
C GLU A 52 20.22 -0.96 5.79
N TYR A 53 19.97 -0.51 4.56
CA TYR A 53 18.70 0.07 4.19
C TYR A 53 17.61 -1.01 4.18
N ARG A 54 16.40 -0.65 4.54
CA ARG A 54 15.27 -1.59 4.57
C ARG A 54 14.07 -0.98 3.89
N ASN A 55 13.14 -1.83 3.49
CA ASN A 55 11.83 -1.37 3.03
C ASN A 55 11.21 -0.51 4.12
N SER A 56 10.60 0.58 3.74
CA SER A 56 10.03 1.48 4.73
C SER A 56 8.65 1.95 4.30
N ILE A 57 7.82 2.19 5.30
CA ILE A 57 6.50 2.77 5.09
C ILE A 57 6.66 4.28 5.14
N LEU A 58 6.36 4.93 4.01
CA LEU A 58 6.46 6.38 3.93
C LEU A 58 5.21 7.07 4.45
N SER A 59 4.05 6.45 4.23
CA SER A 59 2.78 7.02 4.66
C SER A 59 1.78 5.91 4.91
N PHE A 60 0.87 6.16 5.83
CA PHE A 60 -0.17 5.19 6.20
C PHE A 60 -1.38 5.97 6.68
N TRP A 61 -2.53 5.80 6.03
CA TRP A 61 -3.74 6.47 6.49
C TRP A 61 -4.99 5.78 5.97
N GLN A 62 -6.09 6.11 6.63
CA GLN A 62 -7.40 5.61 6.25
C GLN A 62 -7.96 6.47 5.13
N ILE A 63 -8.62 5.84 4.15
CA ILE A 63 -9.21 6.56 3.02
C ILE A 63 -10.66 6.16 2.86
N GLY A 64 -11.41 6.98 2.16
CA GLY A 64 -12.78 6.67 1.81
C GLY A 64 -12.90 5.96 0.48
N GLU A 65 -14.12 5.61 0.14
CA GLU A 65 -14.38 4.86 -1.09
C GLU A 65 -14.05 5.65 -2.34
N THR A 66 -14.29 6.95 -2.33
CA THR A 66 -13.98 7.79 -3.49
C THR A 66 -12.49 7.79 -3.79
N THR A 67 -11.67 7.95 -2.75
CA THR A 67 -10.22 7.92 -2.90
C THR A 67 -9.76 6.54 -3.34
N TRP A 68 -10.35 5.49 -2.79
CA TRP A 68 -10.05 4.12 -3.19
C TRP A 68 -10.26 3.91 -4.68
N LYS A 69 -11.44 4.27 -5.18
CA LYS A 69 -11.78 4.09 -6.58
C LYS A 69 -10.87 4.91 -7.49
N LYS A 70 -10.54 6.13 -7.05
CA LYS A 70 -9.67 7.00 -7.81
C LYS A 70 -8.27 6.38 -7.99
N ASN A 71 -7.73 5.82 -6.92
CA ASN A 71 -6.44 5.17 -7.00
C ASN A 71 -6.46 3.97 -7.94
N VAL A 72 -7.47 3.12 -7.80
CA VAL A 72 -7.58 1.92 -8.63
C VAL A 72 -7.73 2.29 -10.10
N LYS A 73 -8.49 3.35 -10.39
CA LYS A 73 -8.75 3.76 -11.77
C LYS A 73 -7.54 4.41 -12.41
N ASN A 74 -6.80 5.23 -11.67
CA ASN A 74 -5.81 6.12 -12.24
C ASN A 74 -4.38 5.62 -12.17
N LYS A 75 -4.13 4.55 -11.42
CA LYS A 75 -2.77 4.02 -11.25
C LYS A 75 -2.67 2.65 -11.87
N LYS A 76 -1.47 2.29 -12.31
CA LYS A 76 -1.23 0.98 -12.87
C LYS A 76 -1.32 -0.07 -11.77
N ILE A 77 -2.11 -1.10 -11.99
CA ILE A 77 -2.28 -2.18 -11.02
C ILE A 77 -1.16 -3.19 -11.22
N LEU A 78 -0.32 -3.36 -10.20
CA LEU A 78 0.75 -4.34 -10.21
C LEU A 78 0.29 -5.68 -9.64
N TYR A 79 -0.67 -5.64 -8.72
CA TYR A 79 -1.23 -6.83 -8.10
C TYR A 79 -2.67 -6.55 -7.68
N LYS A 80 -3.52 -7.50 -7.91
CA LYS A 80 -4.92 -7.44 -7.47
C LYS A 80 -5.28 -8.79 -6.86
N ARG A 81 -5.78 -8.75 -5.64
CA ARG A 81 -6.25 -9.98 -4.98
C ARG A 81 -7.56 -10.42 -5.61
N GLU A 82 -7.67 -11.70 -5.86
CA GLU A 82 -8.89 -12.27 -6.45
C GLU A 82 -9.87 -12.80 -5.43
#